data_31f7b2234fb0087ff4df04cee974f02f
#
_entry.id   31f7b2234fb0087ff4df04cee974f02f
#
_cell.length_a   1.000
_cell.length_b   1.000
_cell.length_c   1.000
_cell.angle_alpha   90.00
_cell.angle_beta   90.00
_cell.angle_gamma   90.00
#
_symmetry.space_group_name_H-M   'P 1'
#
loop_
_entity.id
_entity.type
_entity.pdbx_description
1 polymer ?
#
loop_
_entity_poly.entity_id
_entity_poly.type
_entity_poly.pdbx_seq_one_letter_code
_entity_poly.pdbx_strand_id
1 'polypeptide(L)'
;LKDRRVRRALALTIDRESLTENILKGGQIPAYAMTPPDTKGYFPPNKLEFNPAEAKKLMALAGYPDGKNFPETEILYNTNEGHRKVAVAIQQMWKIHLNIDIRLTNQEWKVYLDSESNGDYEISRAGWIGDYVDPNNFLDMFICGGGNNRTGWCNEDYDKLILQEAPKKKSDQNRFAIFLEAEEILIDEMPVIPIYTYTSKNLVHSSLKNLNPNILNQASYKDLFLSDDLE
;
A
#
# COMPACT_ATOMS: atom_id res chain seq x y z
N LEU A 1 2.84 14.20 -9.90
CA LEU A 1 4.16 13.57 -9.66
C LEU A 1 4.59 12.65 -10.81
N LYS A 2 4.85 13.24 -12.01
CA LYS A 2 5.14 12.46 -13.22
C LYS A 2 6.52 11.78 -13.21
N ASP A 3 7.52 12.40 -12.57
CA ASP A 3 8.89 11.87 -12.53
C ASP A 3 9.00 10.72 -11.53
N ARG A 4 9.37 9.52 -12.00
CA ARG A 4 9.55 8.33 -11.16
C ARG A 4 10.64 8.50 -10.09
N ARG A 5 11.65 9.34 -10.34
CA ARG A 5 12.72 9.62 -9.37
C ARG A 5 12.17 10.31 -8.13
N VAL A 6 11.22 11.24 -8.33
CA VAL A 6 10.50 11.92 -7.24
C VAL A 6 9.67 10.92 -6.46
N ARG A 7 8.84 10.10 -7.13
CA ARG A 7 8.01 9.10 -6.45
C ARG A 7 8.86 8.11 -5.63
N ARG A 8 9.98 7.66 -6.21
CA ARG A 8 10.91 6.78 -5.50
C ARG A 8 11.58 7.48 -4.30
N ALA A 9 11.98 8.75 -4.44
CA ALA A 9 12.54 9.53 -3.33
C ALA A 9 11.56 9.69 -2.17
N LEU A 10 10.29 9.96 -2.47
CA LEU A 10 9.22 10.01 -1.47
C LEU A 10 9.07 8.65 -0.74
N ALA A 11 9.10 7.56 -1.48
CA ALA A 11 8.98 6.21 -0.92
C ALA A 11 10.16 5.81 -0.02
N LEU A 12 11.40 6.16 -0.41
CA LEU A 12 12.63 5.84 0.33
C LEU A 12 12.80 6.65 1.63
N THR A 13 12.02 7.68 1.84
CA THR A 13 12.07 8.50 3.07
C THR A 13 10.94 8.20 4.05
N ILE A 14 10.15 7.18 3.81
CA ILE A 14 9.14 6.69 4.76
C ILE A 14 9.75 5.57 5.60
N ASP A 15 9.97 5.86 6.87
CA ASP A 15 10.38 4.87 7.88
C ASP A 15 9.15 4.06 8.31
N ARG A 16 8.97 2.91 7.68
CA ARG A 16 7.79 2.04 7.85
C ARG A 16 7.78 1.35 9.20
N GLU A 17 8.95 0.95 9.69
CA GLU A 17 9.09 0.36 11.02
C GLU A 17 8.67 1.36 12.08
N SER A 18 9.25 2.55 12.08
CA SER A 18 8.88 3.60 13.03
C SER A 18 7.40 3.96 12.95
N LEU A 19 6.82 3.98 11.74
CA LEU A 19 5.42 4.28 11.55
C LEU A 19 4.51 3.20 12.16
N THR A 20 4.83 1.92 11.96
CA THR A 20 4.02 0.81 12.48
C THR A 20 4.19 0.62 13.99
N GLU A 21 5.42 0.74 14.51
CA GLU A 21 5.74 0.50 15.91
C GLU A 21 5.40 1.69 16.82
N ASN A 22 5.65 2.93 16.36
CA ASN A 22 5.56 4.11 17.21
C ASN A 22 4.28 4.92 16.99
N ILE A 23 3.71 4.91 15.77
CA ILE A 23 2.52 5.70 15.41
C ILE A 23 1.26 4.85 15.43
N LEU A 24 1.23 3.73 14.71
CA LEU A 24 0.04 2.89 14.57
C LEU A 24 -0.18 1.99 15.79
N LYS A 25 0.85 1.31 16.27
CA LYS A 25 0.84 0.47 17.49
C LYS A 25 -0.25 -0.60 17.53
N GLY A 26 -0.63 -1.10 16.36
CA GLY A 26 -1.74 -2.05 16.24
C GLY A 26 -1.35 -3.39 15.65
N GLY A 27 -0.06 -3.71 15.63
CA GLY A 27 0.44 -4.95 15.03
C GLY A 27 0.49 -4.91 13.51
N GLN A 28 0.32 -3.73 12.88
CA GLN A 28 0.50 -3.58 11.44
C GLN A 28 1.92 -3.97 11.05
N ILE A 29 2.05 -4.59 9.87
CA ILE A 29 3.34 -5.07 9.35
C ILE A 29 3.84 -4.06 8.32
N PRO A 30 5.09 -3.57 8.39
CA PRO A 30 5.69 -2.73 7.35
C PRO A 30 5.55 -3.38 5.98
N ALA A 31 5.12 -2.62 4.97
CA ALA A 31 4.97 -3.13 3.61
C ALA A 31 5.97 -2.48 2.65
N TYR A 32 6.71 -3.33 1.93
CA TYR A 32 7.73 -2.95 0.96
C TYR A 32 7.32 -3.29 -0.47
N ALA A 33 6.19 -3.94 -0.63
CA ALA A 33 5.55 -4.30 -1.89
C ALA A 33 4.03 -4.18 -1.74
N MET A 34 3.31 -4.25 -2.85
CA MET A 34 1.85 -4.12 -2.84
C MET A 34 1.17 -5.39 -2.33
N THR A 35 1.66 -6.55 -2.74
CA THR A 35 1.14 -7.83 -2.27
C THR A 35 1.63 -8.13 -0.85
N PRO A 36 0.76 -8.42 0.12
CA PRO A 36 1.21 -8.87 1.43
C PRO A 36 2.05 -10.14 1.33
N PRO A 37 3.14 -10.27 2.12
CA PRO A 37 3.96 -11.47 2.09
C PRO A 37 3.17 -12.70 2.53
N ASP A 38 3.56 -13.86 2.00
CA ASP A 38 2.90 -15.16 2.22
C ASP A 38 1.44 -15.25 1.73
N THR A 39 1.05 -14.37 0.80
CA THR A 39 -0.25 -14.51 0.13
C THR A 39 -0.25 -15.76 -0.72
N LYS A 40 -0.87 -16.83 -0.24
CA LYS A 40 -0.91 -18.17 -0.86
C LYS A 40 0.51 -18.76 -1.09
N GLY A 41 1.50 -18.41 -0.27
CA GLY A 41 2.89 -18.83 -0.43
C GLY A 41 3.70 -17.95 -1.39
N TYR A 42 3.16 -16.81 -1.83
CA TYR A 42 3.89 -15.82 -2.60
C TYR A 42 4.64 -14.85 -1.70
N PHE A 43 5.92 -14.58 -2.03
CA PHE A 43 6.75 -13.62 -1.34
C PHE A 43 7.17 -12.52 -2.33
N PRO A 44 6.68 -11.28 -2.15
CA PRO A 44 6.98 -10.17 -3.05
C PRO A 44 8.44 -9.68 -2.92
N PRO A 45 8.94 -8.86 -3.89
CA PRO A 45 10.27 -8.31 -3.81
C PRO A 45 10.39 -7.34 -2.62
N ASN A 46 11.52 -7.42 -1.89
CA ASN A 46 11.85 -6.49 -0.81
C ASN A 46 12.99 -5.56 -1.26
N LYS A 47 12.67 -4.56 -2.10
CA LYS A 47 13.65 -3.63 -2.68
C LYS A 47 13.45 -2.18 -2.23
N LEU A 48 12.51 -1.92 -1.32
CA LEU A 48 12.12 -0.58 -0.91
C LEU A 48 12.59 -0.30 0.53
N GLU A 49 13.88 -0.15 0.72
CA GLU A 49 14.48 0.15 2.03
C GLU A 49 14.41 1.64 2.36
N PHE A 50 14.38 1.97 3.67
CA PHE A 50 14.50 3.35 4.12
C PHE A 50 15.90 3.89 3.83
N ASN A 51 16.01 4.85 2.90
CA ASN A 51 17.29 5.40 2.43
C ASN A 51 17.19 6.89 2.09
N PRO A 52 17.19 7.78 3.09
CA PRO A 52 17.13 9.23 2.86
C PRO A 52 18.30 9.79 2.04
N ALA A 53 19.47 9.15 2.12
CA ALA A 53 20.63 9.62 1.36
C ALA A 53 20.44 9.42 -0.15
N GLU A 54 19.92 8.27 -0.57
CA GLU A 54 19.61 8.02 -1.96
C GLU A 54 18.42 8.87 -2.43
N ALA A 55 17.40 9.04 -1.57
CA ALA A 55 16.26 9.90 -1.87
C ALA A 55 16.68 11.35 -2.18
N LYS A 56 17.61 11.93 -1.40
CA LYS A 56 18.15 13.28 -1.68
C LYS A 56 18.85 13.37 -3.03
N LYS A 57 19.61 12.33 -3.42
CA LYS A 57 20.24 12.29 -4.75
C LYS A 57 19.19 12.25 -5.86
N LEU A 58 18.16 11.41 -5.72
CA LEU A 58 17.07 11.31 -6.69
C LEU A 58 16.31 12.62 -6.83
N MET A 59 16.03 13.33 -5.72
CA MET A 59 15.40 14.65 -5.74
C MET A 59 16.27 15.68 -6.45
N ALA A 60 17.57 15.71 -6.18
CA ALA A 60 18.51 16.60 -6.85
C ALA A 60 18.58 16.34 -8.37
N LEU A 61 18.64 15.06 -8.77
CA LEU A 61 18.61 14.64 -10.18
C LEU A 61 17.29 14.97 -10.88
N ALA A 62 16.19 15.03 -10.13
CA ALA A 62 14.87 15.43 -10.62
C ALA A 62 14.68 16.96 -10.69
N GLY A 63 15.70 17.76 -10.26
CA GLY A 63 15.63 19.22 -10.29
C GLY A 63 15.21 19.88 -8.99
N TYR A 64 15.10 19.13 -7.91
CA TYR A 64 14.67 19.61 -6.58
C TYR A 64 15.75 19.44 -5.50
N PRO A 65 16.98 19.98 -5.69
CA PRO A 65 18.02 19.83 -4.69
C PRO A 65 17.60 20.48 -3.38
N ASP A 66 17.68 19.72 -2.27
CA ASP A 66 17.28 20.15 -0.93
C ASP A 66 15.83 20.71 -0.88
N GLY A 67 14.93 20.12 -1.67
CA GLY A 67 13.53 20.50 -1.75
C GLY A 67 13.23 21.82 -2.49
N LYS A 68 14.26 22.50 -3.01
CA LYS A 68 14.09 23.78 -3.70
C LYS A 68 13.19 23.64 -4.92
N ASN A 69 12.23 24.56 -5.05
CA ASN A 69 11.28 24.61 -6.17
C ASN A 69 10.38 23.36 -6.30
N PHE A 70 10.28 22.54 -5.25
CA PHE A 70 9.31 21.46 -5.23
C PHE A 70 7.89 22.05 -5.33
N PRO A 71 7.01 21.55 -6.21
CA PRO A 71 5.68 22.12 -6.39
C PRO A 71 4.82 21.98 -5.14
N GLU A 72 3.86 22.88 -4.98
CA GLU A 72 2.81 22.67 -3.98
C GLU A 72 2.14 21.32 -4.24
N THR A 73 2.14 20.50 -3.22
CA THR A 73 1.66 19.13 -3.29
C THR A 73 0.86 18.81 -2.02
N GLU A 74 -0.17 17.99 -2.16
CA GLU A 74 -0.98 17.58 -1.01
C GLU A 74 -1.13 16.05 -0.93
N ILE A 75 -1.40 15.58 0.30
CA ILE A 75 -1.89 14.23 0.55
C ILE A 75 -3.39 14.34 0.84
N LEU A 76 -4.19 13.78 -0.05
CA LEU A 76 -5.61 13.55 0.17
C LEU A 76 -5.82 12.30 1.03
N TYR A 77 -6.65 12.39 2.07
CA TYR A 77 -7.06 11.25 2.87
C TYR A 77 -8.50 11.37 3.34
N ASN A 78 -9.20 10.25 3.51
CA ASN A 78 -10.55 10.23 4.05
C ASN A 78 -10.56 10.42 5.57
N THR A 79 -11.61 11.00 6.11
CA THR A 79 -11.79 11.28 7.55
C THR A 79 -11.69 9.99 8.37
N ASN A 80 -10.57 9.86 9.06
CA ASN A 80 -10.26 8.76 9.99
C ASN A 80 -9.01 9.15 10.81
N GLU A 81 -9.04 8.97 12.12
CA GLU A 81 -7.92 9.34 13.01
C GLU A 81 -6.63 8.57 12.71
N GLY A 82 -6.73 7.28 12.38
CA GLY A 82 -5.56 6.48 11.98
C GLY A 82 -4.94 7.00 10.70
N HIS A 83 -5.75 7.33 9.69
CA HIS A 83 -5.29 7.87 8.42
C HIS A 83 -4.63 9.25 8.59
N ARG A 84 -5.21 10.09 9.43
CA ARG A 84 -4.63 11.40 9.77
C ARG A 84 -3.25 11.24 10.41
N LYS A 85 -3.10 10.34 11.39
CA LYS A 85 -1.80 10.07 12.04
C LYS A 85 -0.74 9.64 11.04
N VAL A 86 -1.08 8.75 10.11
CA VAL A 86 -0.17 8.29 9.05
C VAL A 86 0.21 9.44 8.12
N ALA A 87 -0.77 10.23 7.65
CA ALA A 87 -0.50 11.37 6.77
C ALA A 87 0.40 12.42 7.41
N VAL A 88 0.17 12.75 8.69
CA VAL A 88 1.01 13.68 9.48
C VAL A 88 2.43 13.13 9.65
N ALA A 89 2.57 11.83 9.95
CA ALA A 89 3.88 11.23 10.12
C ALA A 89 4.68 11.27 8.79
N ILE A 90 4.07 10.91 7.68
CA ILE A 90 4.69 10.96 6.35
C ILE A 90 5.06 12.41 5.97
N GLN A 91 4.16 13.37 6.18
CA GLN A 91 4.44 14.79 5.98
C GLN A 91 5.70 15.23 6.72
N GLN A 92 5.85 14.84 8.00
CA GLN A 92 7.02 15.17 8.79
C GLN A 92 8.29 14.46 8.31
N MET A 93 8.20 13.20 7.92
CA MET A 93 9.33 12.48 7.33
C MET A 93 9.82 13.15 6.05
N TRP A 94 8.93 13.58 5.15
CA TRP A 94 9.31 14.30 3.94
C TRP A 94 9.87 15.70 4.24
N LYS A 95 9.35 16.39 5.25
CA LYS A 95 9.94 17.67 5.70
C LYS A 95 11.36 17.49 6.24
N ILE A 96 11.58 16.48 7.08
CA ILE A 96 12.89 16.22 7.71
C ILE A 96 13.92 15.76 6.68
N HIS A 97 13.54 14.83 5.81
CA HIS A 97 14.50 14.16 4.94
C HIS A 97 14.68 14.82 3.58
N LEU A 98 13.65 15.46 3.04
CA LEU A 98 13.65 16.06 1.70
C LEU A 98 13.49 17.58 1.71
N ASN A 99 13.21 18.17 2.90
CA ASN A 99 12.94 19.60 3.07
C ASN A 99 11.80 20.13 2.16
N ILE A 100 10.78 19.31 1.92
CA ILE A 100 9.57 19.69 1.19
C ILE A 100 8.39 19.92 2.13
N ASP A 101 7.53 20.85 1.75
CA ASP A 101 6.28 21.12 2.48
C ASP A 101 5.10 20.49 1.73
N ILE A 102 4.36 19.65 2.42
CA ILE A 102 3.20 18.95 1.87
C ILE A 102 1.95 19.38 2.63
N ARG A 103 0.89 19.74 1.92
CA ARG A 103 -0.41 20.02 2.51
C ARG A 103 -1.17 18.73 2.79
N LEU A 104 -1.98 18.71 3.84
CA LEU A 104 -2.87 17.60 4.16
C LEU A 104 -4.31 18.02 3.90
N THR A 105 -5.01 17.27 3.06
CA THR A 105 -6.41 17.53 2.71
C THR A 105 -7.28 16.36 3.17
N ASN A 106 -8.22 16.70 4.06
CA ASN A 106 -9.16 15.72 4.62
C ASN A 106 -10.53 15.87 3.93
N GLN A 107 -11.09 14.75 3.51
CA GLN A 107 -12.45 14.71 2.94
C GLN A 107 -13.31 13.66 3.64
N GLU A 108 -14.62 13.90 3.67
CA GLU A 108 -15.60 12.88 4.03
C GLU A 108 -15.55 11.72 3.01
N TRP A 109 -15.92 10.51 3.45
CA TRP A 109 -15.72 9.28 2.68
C TRP A 109 -16.25 9.32 1.24
N LYS A 110 -17.48 9.81 1.03
CA LYS A 110 -18.07 9.85 -0.31
C LYS A 110 -17.36 10.86 -1.22
N VAL A 111 -17.07 12.04 -0.68
CA VAL A 111 -16.32 13.08 -1.41
C VAL A 111 -14.91 12.61 -1.75
N TYR A 112 -14.26 11.93 -0.81
CA TYR A 112 -12.96 11.32 -1.03
C TYR A 112 -12.99 10.29 -2.17
N LEU A 113 -13.99 9.40 -2.20
CA LEU A 113 -14.14 8.41 -3.27
C LEU A 113 -14.36 9.06 -4.65
N ASP A 114 -15.14 10.13 -4.70
CA ASP A 114 -15.37 10.89 -5.94
C ASP A 114 -14.06 11.55 -6.42
N SER A 115 -13.35 12.23 -5.52
CA SER A 115 -12.04 12.84 -5.84
C SER A 115 -11.03 11.79 -6.32
N GLU A 116 -10.95 10.64 -5.63
CA GLU A 116 -10.04 9.57 -6.00
C GLU A 116 -10.40 8.94 -7.37
N SER A 117 -11.69 8.78 -7.64
CA SER A 117 -12.17 8.20 -8.91
C SER A 117 -11.96 9.14 -10.10
N ASN A 118 -12.03 10.46 -9.87
CA ASN A 118 -11.81 11.47 -10.89
C ASN A 118 -10.31 11.82 -11.07
N GLY A 119 -9.42 11.36 -10.16
CA GLY A 119 -8.01 11.74 -10.17
C GLY A 119 -7.73 13.15 -9.66
N ASP A 120 -8.64 13.72 -8.86
CA ASP A 120 -8.57 15.07 -8.31
C ASP A 120 -7.65 15.10 -7.06
N TYR A 121 -6.40 14.67 -7.21
CA TYR A 121 -5.39 14.66 -6.16
C TYR A 121 -3.97 14.55 -6.76
N GLU A 122 -2.96 15.01 -6.03
CA GLU A 122 -1.55 14.74 -6.35
C GLU A 122 -1.06 13.45 -5.70
N ILE A 123 -1.42 13.22 -4.43
CA ILE A 123 -1.14 12.00 -3.67
C ILE A 123 -2.42 11.64 -2.90
N SER A 124 -2.91 10.42 -3.07
CA SER A 124 -4.02 9.89 -2.28
C SER A 124 -3.53 8.83 -1.31
N ARG A 125 -4.02 8.88 -0.08
CA ARG A 125 -3.85 7.81 0.91
C ARG A 125 -4.95 6.79 0.71
N ALA A 126 -4.65 5.68 0.11
CA ALA A 126 -5.60 4.60 -0.16
C ALA A 126 -5.30 3.33 0.66
N GLY A 127 -6.12 2.31 0.50
CA GLY A 127 -5.90 0.98 1.02
C GLY A 127 -6.70 -0.05 0.22
N TRP A 128 -6.20 -1.28 0.19
CA TRP A 128 -6.87 -2.38 -0.46
C TRP A 128 -7.06 -3.54 0.52
N ILE A 129 -8.24 -4.12 0.51
CA ILE A 129 -8.56 -5.35 1.23
C ILE A 129 -8.85 -6.41 0.17
N GLY A 130 -8.08 -7.50 0.18
CA GLY A 130 -8.22 -8.55 -0.82
C GLY A 130 -9.55 -9.28 -0.74
N ASP A 131 -10.18 -9.52 -1.88
CA ASP A 131 -11.43 -10.26 -1.99
C ASP A 131 -11.21 -11.78 -1.96
N TYR A 132 -10.01 -12.22 -2.36
CA TYR A 132 -9.58 -13.62 -2.37
C TYR A 132 -8.06 -13.73 -2.14
N VAL A 133 -7.63 -14.91 -1.67
CA VAL A 133 -6.22 -15.15 -1.29
C VAL A 133 -5.42 -15.55 -2.53
N ASP A 134 -4.98 -14.55 -3.27
CA ASP A 134 -4.09 -14.71 -4.43
C ASP A 134 -3.36 -13.40 -4.72
N PRO A 135 -2.08 -13.41 -5.12
CA PRO A 135 -1.32 -12.21 -5.48
C PRO A 135 -2.00 -11.36 -6.57
N ASN A 136 -2.71 -12.01 -7.49
CA ASN A 136 -3.42 -11.32 -8.57
C ASN A 136 -4.40 -10.27 -8.05
N ASN A 137 -5.02 -10.50 -6.89
CA ASN A 137 -5.96 -9.56 -6.28
C ASN A 137 -5.33 -8.19 -5.96
N PHE A 138 -4.03 -8.15 -5.78
CA PHE A 138 -3.27 -6.94 -5.47
C PHE A 138 -2.61 -6.34 -6.72
N LEU A 139 -2.30 -7.18 -7.70
CA LEU A 139 -1.55 -6.75 -8.89
C LEU A 139 -2.46 -6.34 -10.05
N ASP A 140 -3.61 -6.98 -10.25
CA ASP A 140 -4.54 -6.60 -11.33
C ASP A 140 -5.19 -5.21 -11.13
N MET A 141 -5.07 -4.63 -9.93
CA MET A 141 -5.50 -3.26 -9.66
C MET A 141 -4.81 -2.21 -10.54
N PHE A 142 -3.60 -2.47 -11.04
CA PHE A 142 -2.77 -1.47 -11.72
C PHE A 142 -2.70 -1.64 -13.23
N ILE A 143 -3.54 -2.50 -13.81
CA ILE A 143 -3.64 -2.64 -15.28
C ILE A 143 -4.13 -1.35 -15.93
N CYS A 144 -3.67 -1.08 -17.14
CA CYS A 144 -4.04 0.12 -17.90
C CYS A 144 -5.55 0.19 -18.09
N GLY A 145 -6.15 1.32 -17.70
CA GLY A 145 -7.59 1.55 -17.85
C GLY A 145 -8.48 0.66 -16.98
N GLY A 146 -7.91 -0.11 -16.07
CA GLY A 146 -8.66 -0.91 -15.09
C GLY A 146 -9.45 -0.04 -14.13
N GLY A 147 -10.66 -0.46 -13.76
CA GLY A 147 -11.57 0.32 -12.91
C GLY A 147 -11.04 0.57 -11.49
N ASN A 148 -10.07 -0.23 -11.02
CA ASN A 148 -9.40 -0.06 -9.74
C ASN A 148 -8.10 0.74 -9.84
N ASN A 149 -7.58 0.95 -11.06
CA ASN A 149 -6.37 1.74 -11.28
C ASN A 149 -6.71 3.23 -11.28
N ARG A 150 -6.62 3.85 -10.14
CA ARG A 150 -6.88 5.29 -9.96
C ARG A 150 -5.63 6.15 -10.06
N THR A 151 -4.45 5.52 -10.28
CA THR A 151 -3.16 6.22 -10.34
C THR A 151 -2.92 6.92 -11.68
N GLY A 152 -3.64 6.56 -12.73
CA GLY A 152 -3.39 6.97 -14.10
C GLY A 152 -2.08 6.40 -14.69
N TRP A 153 -1.39 5.51 -13.96
CA TRP A 153 -0.23 4.81 -14.46
C TRP A 153 -0.63 3.71 -15.45
N CYS A 154 0.21 3.50 -16.45
CA CYS A 154 0.01 2.48 -17.47
C CYS A 154 1.38 1.98 -17.94
N ASN A 155 1.55 0.65 -18.00
CA ASN A 155 2.75 0.00 -18.49
C ASN A 155 2.37 -1.28 -19.23
N GLU A 156 2.65 -1.32 -20.54
CA GLU A 156 2.25 -2.43 -21.41
C GLU A 156 2.94 -3.76 -21.06
N ASP A 157 4.19 -3.72 -20.59
CA ASP A 157 4.90 -4.91 -20.14
C ASP A 157 4.27 -5.49 -18.87
N TYR A 158 3.88 -4.62 -17.94
CA TYR A 158 3.11 -5.00 -16.75
C TYR A 158 1.79 -5.68 -17.12
N ASP A 159 1.01 -5.04 -17.97
CA ASP A 159 -0.28 -5.58 -18.43
C ASP A 159 -0.13 -6.94 -19.11
N LYS A 160 0.90 -7.09 -19.94
CA LYS A 160 1.21 -8.36 -20.59
C LYS A 160 1.49 -9.47 -19.57
N LEU A 161 2.29 -9.18 -18.55
CA LEU A 161 2.59 -10.14 -17.48
C LEU A 161 1.31 -10.56 -16.74
N ILE A 162 0.49 -9.61 -16.33
CA ILE A 162 -0.71 -9.88 -15.52
C ILE A 162 -1.82 -10.54 -16.37
N LEU A 163 -2.12 -9.98 -17.54
CA LEU A 163 -3.29 -10.38 -18.33
C LEU A 163 -3.03 -11.53 -19.29
N GLN A 164 -1.77 -11.75 -19.71
CA GLN A 164 -1.47 -12.72 -20.75
C GLN A 164 -0.53 -13.84 -20.28
N GLU A 165 0.52 -13.51 -19.51
CA GLU A 165 1.52 -14.51 -19.17
C GLU A 165 1.16 -15.30 -17.90
N ALA A 166 0.72 -14.63 -16.83
CA ALA A 166 0.33 -15.30 -15.59
C ALA A 166 -0.82 -16.30 -15.79
N PRO A 167 -1.91 -16.00 -16.53
CA PRO A 167 -3.01 -16.93 -16.75
C PRO A 167 -2.62 -18.18 -17.54
N LYS A 168 -1.56 -18.14 -18.34
CA LYS A 168 -1.09 -19.32 -19.11
C LYS A 168 -0.36 -20.33 -18.24
N LYS A 169 0.08 -19.95 -17.04
CA LYS A 169 0.88 -20.84 -16.18
C LYS A 169 -0.02 -21.84 -15.45
N LYS A 170 0.39 -23.13 -15.48
CA LYS A 170 -0.39 -24.24 -14.90
C LYS A 170 -0.10 -24.46 -13.40
N SER A 171 1.00 -23.94 -12.88
CA SER A 171 1.36 -24.07 -11.47
C SER A 171 1.51 -22.71 -10.81
N ASP A 172 1.19 -22.64 -9.51
CA ASP A 172 1.36 -21.41 -8.72
C ASP A 172 2.81 -20.95 -8.73
N GLN A 173 3.79 -21.85 -8.64
CA GLN A 173 5.20 -21.48 -8.68
C GLN A 173 5.58 -20.72 -9.97
N ASN A 174 5.15 -21.21 -11.13
CA ASN A 174 5.43 -20.53 -12.39
C ASN A 174 4.66 -19.23 -12.55
N ARG A 175 3.44 -19.16 -12.00
CA ARG A 175 2.63 -17.97 -11.99
C ARG A 175 3.22 -16.89 -11.07
N PHE A 176 3.71 -17.31 -9.91
CA PHE A 176 4.35 -16.40 -8.95
C PHE A 176 5.65 -15.80 -9.49
N ALA A 177 6.39 -16.51 -10.32
CA ALA A 177 7.55 -15.93 -11.01
C ALA A 177 7.15 -14.77 -11.93
N ILE A 178 6.01 -14.88 -12.63
CA ILE A 178 5.47 -13.77 -13.46
C ILE A 178 4.97 -12.61 -12.59
N PHE A 179 4.30 -12.90 -11.48
CA PHE A 179 3.86 -11.87 -10.54
C PHE A 179 5.03 -11.15 -9.90
N LEU A 180 6.13 -11.85 -9.60
CA LEU A 180 7.35 -11.24 -9.08
C LEU A 180 7.92 -10.22 -10.08
N GLU A 181 8.03 -10.60 -11.36
CA GLU A 181 8.49 -9.72 -12.44
C GLU A 181 7.57 -8.48 -12.60
N ALA A 182 6.26 -8.68 -12.56
CA ALA A 182 5.29 -7.59 -12.63
C ALA A 182 5.40 -6.65 -11.41
N GLU A 183 5.51 -7.20 -10.21
CA GLU A 183 5.62 -6.40 -8.99
C GLU A 183 6.96 -5.66 -8.89
N GLU A 184 8.04 -6.20 -9.48
CA GLU A 184 9.30 -5.46 -9.65
C GLU A 184 9.11 -4.20 -10.51
N ILE A 185 8.39 -4.29 -11.63
CA ILE A 185 8.04 -3.13 -12.46
C ILE A 185 7.23 -2.11 -11.65
N LEU A 186 6.23 -2.57 -10.91
CA LEU A 186 5.39 -1.71 -10.07
C LEU A 186 6.21 -0.94 -9.00
N ILE A 187 7.15 -1.63 -8.34
CA ILE A 187 8.02 -1.02 -7.32
C ILE A 187 9.08 -0.10 -7.95
N ASP A 188 9.57 -0.40 -9.13
CA ASP A 188 10.54 0.46 -9.81
C ASP A 188 9.88 1.74 -10.38
N GLU A 189 8.68 1.64 -10.91
CA GLU A 189 7.92 2.78 -11.44
C GLU A 189 7.22 3.60 -10.33
N MET A 190 6.94 2.97 -9.20
CA MET A 190 6.36 3.57 -8.00
C MET A 190 5.06 4.37 -8.22
N PRO A 191 4.06 3.86 -8.94
CA PRO A 191 2.76 4.53 -9.02
C PRO A 191 2.01 4.48 -7.69
N VAL A 192 2.35 3.54 -6.83
CA VAL A 192 1.86 3.36 -5.47
C VAL A 192 3.04 3.20 -4.53
N ILE A 193 2.92 3.74 -3.31
CA ILE A 193 3.91 3.60 -2.25
C ILE A 193 3.32 2.70 -1.17
N PRO A 194 3.70 1.42 -1.10
CA PRO A 194 3.29 0.53 -0.01
C PRO A 194 3.80 1.04 1.34
N ILE A 195 2.94 1.06 2.35
CA ILE A 195 3.28 1.60 3.67
C ILE A 195 3.21 0.51 4.75
N TYR A 196 2.07 -0.16 4.87
CA TYR A 196 1.87 -1.24 5.84
C TYR A 196 0.74 -2.17 5.42
N THR A 197 0.81 -3.41 5.87
CA THR A 197 -0.29 -4.37 5.78
C THR A 197 -1.20 -4.23 7.01
N TYR A 198 -2.51 -4.18 6.76
CA TYR A 198 -3.52 -4.12 7.82
C TYR A 198 -3.52 -5.38 8.68
N THR A 199 -3.90 -5.20 9.94
CA THR A 199 -4.17 -6.29 10.88
C THR A 199 -5.56 -6.13 11.48
N SER A 200 -6.27 -7.25 11.63
CA SER A 200 -7.55 -7.30 12.33
C SER A 200 -7.33 -7.40 13.82
N LYS A 201 -8.17 -6.71 14.59
CA LYS A 201 -8.16 -6.74 16.06
C LYS A 201 -9.56 -7.13 16.53
N ASN A 202 -9.65 -8.27 17.18
CA ASN A 202 -10.91 -8.80 17.68
C ASN A 202 -10.81 -9.01 19.19
N LEU A 203 -11.75 -8.46 19.95
CA LEU A 203 -11.96 -8.81 21.34
C LEU A 203 -12.95 -9.97 21.36
N VAL A 204 -12.49 -11.13 21.84
CA VAL A 204 -13.27 -12.37 21.85
C VAL A 204 -13.43 -12.82 23.28
N HIS A 205 -14.68 -13.03 23.73
CA HIS A 205 -14.93 -13.58 25.04
C HIS A 205 -14.45 -15.05 25.12
N SER A 206 -13.87 -15.45 26.23
CA SER A 206 -13.26 -16.77 26.40
C SER A 206 -14.23 -17.94 26.23
N SER A 207 -15.53 -17.74 26.52
CA SER A 207 -16.57 -18.73 26.28
C SER A 207 -16.91 -18.95 24.81
N LEU A 208 -16.57 -18.03 23.90
CA LEU A 208 -16.82 -18.21 22.47
C LEU A 208 -15.83 -19.22 21.89
N LYS A 209 -16.34 -20.31 21.32
CA LYS A 209 -15.53 -21.37 20.71
C LYS A 209 -15.76 -21.44 19.21
N ASN A 210 -14.79 -22.05 18.50
CA ASN A 210 -14.77 -22.21 17.03
C ASN A 210 -14.69 -20.92 16.21
N LEU A 211 -14.23 -19.82 16.80
CA LEU A 211 -13.86 -18.64 16.02
C LEU A 211 -12.50 -18.90 15.35
N ASN A 212 -12.53 -19.17 14.05
CA ASN A 212 -11.33 -19.42 13.25
C ASN A 212 -11.00 -18.18 12.42
N PRO A 213 -10.06 -17.33 12.85
CA PRO A 213 -9.65 -16.19 12.07
C PRO A 213 -8.97 -16.64 10.77
N ASN A 214 -9.16 -15.89 9.71
CA ASN A 214 -8.47 -16.12 8.44
C ASN A 214 -7.96 -14.80 7.84
N ILE A 215 -7.11 -14.90 6.82
CA ILE A 215 -6.45 -13.75 6.19
C ILE A 215 -7.45 -12.75 5.56
N LEU A 216 -8.65 -13.21 5.19
CA LEU A 216 -9.70 -12.34 4.62
C LEU A 216 -10.55 -11.67 5.71
N ASN A 217 -10.27 -11.94 6.99
CA ASN A 217 -11.09 -11.47 8.12
C ASN A 217 -12.58 -11.84 8.00
N GLN A 218 -12.88 -12.98 7.37
CA GLN A 218 -14.23 -13.52 7.19
C GLN A 218 -14.41 -14.68 8.16
N ALA A 219 -15.21 -14.48 9.21
CA ALA A 219 -15.54 -15.53 10.15
C ALA A 219 -16.82 -16.25 9.70
N SER A 220 -16.78 -17.59 9.69
CA SER A 220 -17.99 -18.39 9.61
C SER A 220 -18.66 -18.43 10.99
N TYR A 221 -19.86 -17.89 11.09
CA TYR A 221 -20.62 -17.92 12.36
C TYR A 221 -21.42 -19.20 12.57
N LYS A 222 -21.49 -20.06 11.54
CA LYS A 222 -22.32 -21.27 11.53
C LYS A 222 -21.96 -22.26 12.65
N ASP A 223 -20.67 -22.37 12.97
CA ASP A 223 -20.16 -23.37 13.91
C ASP A 223 -19.73 -22.76 15.24
N LEU A 224 -20.04 -21.48 15.48
CA LEU A 224 -19.77 -20.82 16.76
C LEU A 224 -20.72 -21.33 17.87
N PHE A 225 -20.16 -21.52 19.03
CA PHE A 225 -20.99 -21.81 20.24
C PHE A 225 -20.35 -21.18 21.49
N LEU A 226 -21.17 -21.02 22.52
CA LEU A 226 -20.71 -20.59 23.83
C LEU A 226 -20.52 -21.85 24.70
N SER A 227 -19.34 -21.98 25.31
CA SER A 227 -19.14 -23.02 26.35
C SER A 227 -19.69 -22.53 27.67
N ASP A 228 -20.26 -23.46 28.45
CA ASP A 228 -20.77 -23.17 29.80
C ASP A 228 -19.64 -23.05 30.86
N ASP A 229 -18.40 -23.26 30.48
CA ASP A 229 -17.24 -23.15 31.36
C ASP A 229 -16.93 -21.66 31.61
N LEU A 230 -17.62 -21.10 32.59
CA LEU A 230 -17.25 -19.84 33.24
C LEU A 230 -16.21 -20.19 34.32
N GLU A 231 -14.91 -20.18 33.94
CA GLU A 231 -13.84 -20.06 34.92
C GLU A 231 -13.61 -18.61 35.32
#